data_ac3b2a66ad5be270b63816c8841385ce
#
_entry.id   ac3b2a66ad5be270b63816c8841385ce
#
_cell.length_a   1.000
_cell.length_b   1.000
_cell.length_c   1.000
_cell.angle_alpha   90.00
_cell.angle_beta   90.00
_cell.angle_gamma   90.00
#
_symmetry.space_group_name_H-M   'P 1'
#
loop_
_entity.id
_entity.type
_entity.pdbx_description
1 polymer ?
#
loop_
_entity_poly.entity_id
_entity_poly.type
_entity_poly.pdbx_seq_one_letter_code
_entity_poly.pdbx_strand_id
1 'polypeptide(L)'
;MAAANIISVDVEDYFQVEAFAGVVDRSSWSTFPCRVEANTRRLLDLFDEMRVKGTFFTLGWIAERYPGVVREIAARGHELACHSYWHRLIYKLTREEFRTDTLEARDRIEQAAGSAVFGY
;
A
#
# COMPACT_ATOMS: atom_id res chain seq x y z
N MET A 1 -1.85 8.77 -31.35
CA MET A 1 -1.32 8.59 -29.98
C MET A 1 -1.31 7.13 -29.60
N ALA A 2 -0.22 6.64 -29.07
CA ALA A 2 -0.17 5.30 -28.53
C ALA A 2 -1.00 5.23 -27.24
N ALA A 3 -1.74 4.14 -27.02
CA ALA A 3 -2.44 3.88 -25.77
C ALA A 3 -1.40 3.62 -24.67
N ALA A 4 -1.57 4.25 -23.52
CA ALA A 4 -0.78 3.96 -22.34
C ALA A 4 -1.45 2.85 -21.53
N ASN A 5 -0.68 1.81 -21.19
CA ASN A 5 -1.12 0.78 -20.26
C ASN A 5 -0.71 1.18 -18.84
N ILE A 6 -1.59 0.95 -17.88
CA ILE A 6 -1.33 1.22 -16.47
C ILE A 6 -1.30 -0.11 -15.73
N ILE A 7 -0.29 -0.28 -14.88
CA ILE A 7 -0.20 -1.42 -13.96
C ILE A 7 -0.23 -0.85 -12.54
N SER A 8 -1.12 -1.37 -11.73
CA SER A 8 -1.20 -1.02 -10.32
C SER A 8 -1.09 -2.25 -9.43
N VAL A 9 -0.60 -2.06 -8.23
CA VAL A 9 -0.42 -3.10 -7.22
C VAL A 9 -0.93 -2.57 -5.90
N ASP A 10 -1.77 -3.35 -5.22
CA ASP A 10 -2.16 -3.08 -3.84
C ASP A 10 -1.14 -3.74 -2.91
N VAL A 11 -0.44 -2.92 -2.14
CA VAL A 11 0.58 -3.38 -1.18
C VAL A 11 -0.10 -3.64 0.16
N GLU A 12 -0.58 -4.86 0.28
CA GLU A 12 -1.28 -5.37 1.45
C GLU A 12 -1.01 -6.87 1.63
N ASP A 13 -1.30 -7.41 2.79
CA ASP A 13 -1.14 -8.83 3.05
C ASP A 13 -2.49 -9.57 2.98
N TYR A 14 -2.45 -10.89 2.84
CA TYR A 14 -3.62 -11.75 2.68
C TYR A 14 -4.68 -11.58 3.77
N PHE A 15 -4.28 -11.28 5.01
CA PHE A 15 -5.19 -11.11 6.14
C PHE A 15 -5.86 -9.73 6.19
N GLN A 16 -5.46 -8.80 5.34
CA GLN A 16 -5.94 -7.41 5.34
C GLN A 16 -7.07 -7.16 4.35
N VAL A 17 -7.33 -8.10 3.47
CA VAL A 17 -8.38 -7.98 2.45
C VAL A 17 -9.79 -7.95 3.04
N GLU A 18 -10.69 -7.21 2.41
CA GLU A 18 -12.07 -7.05 2.87
C GLU A 18 -12.81 -8.39 3.00
N ALA A 19 -12.47 -9.39 2.17
CA ALA A 19 -13.06 -10.72 2.25
C ALA A 19 -12.89 -11.39 3.63
N PHE A 20 -11.87 -11.03 4.38
CA PHE A 20 -11.61 -11.57 5.73
C PHE A 20 -12.02 -10.62 6.86
N ALA A 21 -12.53 -9.43 6.56
CA ALA A 21 -12.88 -8.44 7.59
C ALA A 21 -13.91 -8.95 8.62
N GLY A 22 -14.75 -9.93 8.25
CA GLY A 22 -15.72 -10.55 9.16
C GLY A 22 -15.14 -11.62 10.09
N VAL A 23 -13.92 -12.10 9.85
CA VAL A 23 -13.29 -13.19 10.62
C VAL A 23 -11.90 -12.84 11.16
N VAL A 24 -11.28 -11.80 10.63
CA VAL A 24 -9.97 -11.28 11.06
C VAL A 24 -10.17 -9.86 11.60
N ASP A 25 -10.01 -9.71 12.90
CA ASP A 25 -10.04 -8.39 13.53
C ASP A 25 -8.76 -7.60 13.19
N ARG A 26 -8.91 -6.32 12.86
CA ARG A 26 -7.76 -5.44 12.57
C ARG A 26 -6.78 -5.34 13.73
N SER A 27 -7.26 -5.41 14.97
CA SER A 27 -6.41 -5.43 16.16
C SER A 27 -5.49 -6.65 16.25
N SER A 28 -5.81 -7.72 15.52
CA SER A 28 -5.02 -8.96 15.47
C SER A 28 -4.02 -9.04 14.33
N TRP A 29 -3.99 -8.05 13.44
CA TRP A 29 -3.11 -8.08 12.26
C TRP A 29 -1.63 -8.29 12.59
N SER A 30 -1.17 -7.76 13.71
CA SER A 30 0.22 -7.93 14.14
C SER A 30 0.58 -9.36 14.56
N THR A 31 -0.39 -10.24 14.74
CA THR A 31 -0.17 -11.65 15.14
C THR A 31 -0.02 -12.58 13.93
N PHE A 32 -0.37 -12.12 12.72
CA PHE A 32 -0.26 -12.94 11.52
C PHE A 32 1.14 -12.86 10.91
N PRO A 33 1.65 -13.98 10.36
CA PRO A 33 2.88 -13.95 9.58
C PRO A 33 2.70 -13.06 8.35
N CYS A 34 3.55 -12.05 8.20
CA CYS A 34 3.48 -11.11 7.10
C CYS A 34 4.34 -11.58 5.92
N ARG A 35 3.78 -11.56 4.72
CA ARG A 35 4.43 -11.97 3.48
C ARG A 35 4.68 -10.79 2.54
N VAL A 36 4.18 -9.61 2.88
CA VAL A 36 4.19 -8.43 2.00
C VAL A 36 5.60 -8.04 1.57
N GLU A 37 6.60 -8.11 2.46
CA GLU A 37 7.97 -7.74 2.10
C GLU A 37 8.55 -8.65 1.01
N ALA A 38 8.51 -9.96 1.23
CA ALA A 38 9.07 -10.92 0.29
C ALA A 38 8.33 -10.90 -1.04
N ASN A 39 7.00 -10.83 -1.01
CA ASN A 39 6.18 -10.84 -2.21
C ASN A 39 6.34 -9.53 -3.02
N THR A 40 6.40 -8.39 -2.34
CA THR A 40 6.62 -7.10 -3.01
C THR A 40 7.99 -7.07 -3.69
N ARG A 41 9.05 -7.55 -3.02
CA ARG A 41 10.39 -7.62 -3.64
C ARG A 41 10.41 -8.51 -4.88
N ARG A 42 9.78 -9.68 -4.82
CA ARG A 42 9.67 -10.55 -6.01
C ARG A 42 8.94 -9.87 -7.17
N LEU A 43 7.90 -9.12 -6.87
CA LEU A 43 7.16 -8.37 -7.88
C LEU A 43 8.01 -7.22 -8.45
N LEU A 44 8.73 -6.51 -7.61
CA LEU A 44 9.66 -5.45 -8.05
C LEU A 44 10.77 -6.01 -8.95
N ASP A 45 11.32 -7.17 -8.63
CA ASP A 45 12.32 -7.85 -9.44
C ASP A 45 11.75 -8.19 -10.83
N LEU A 46 10.53 -8.72 -10.88
CA LEU A 46 9.84 -9.00 -12.14
C LEU A 46 9.60 -7.73 -12.96
N PHE A 47 9.18 -6.63 -12.32
CA PHE A 47 8.97 -5.36 -12.99
C PHE A 47 10.27 -4.80 -13.58
N ASP A 48 11.40 -4.96 -12.87
CA ASP A 48 12.71 -4.56 -13.37
C ASP A 48 13.13 -5.41 -14.58
N GLU A 49 12.95 -6.73 -14.53
CA GLU A 49 13.21 -7.62 -15.67
C GLU A 49 12.40 -7.25 -16.91
N MET A 50 11.12 -6.94 -16.70
CA MET A 50 10.20 -6.56 -17.76
C MET A 50 10.32 -5.09 -18.18
N ARG A 51 11.14 -4.29 -17.51
CA ARG A 51 11.31 -2.84 -17.71
C ARG A 51 9.98 -2.08 -17.62
N VAL A 52 9.15 -2.44 -16.67
CA VAL A 52 7.82 -1.83 -16.43
C VAL A 52 7.88 -1.00 -15.16
N LYS A 53 7.14 0.11 -15.15
CA LYS A 53 6.88 0.88 -13.95
C LYS A 53 5.39 0.81 -13.62
N GLY A 54 5.07 0.80 -12.33
CA GLY A 54 3.70 0.73 -11.84
C GLY A 54 3.42 1.71 -10.72
N THR A 55 2.15 1.79 -10.34
CA THR A 55 1.67 2.53 -9.17
C THR A 55 1.37 1.54 -8.06
N PHE A 56 1.97 1.77 -6.90
CA PHE A 56 1.85 0.90 -5.73
C PHE A 56 0.99 1.58 -4.68
N PHE A 57 -0.27 1.15 -4.58
CA PHE A 57 -1.21 1.61 -3.57
C PHE A 57 -0.91 0.90 -2.26
N THR A 58 -0.38 1.64 -1.29
CA THR A 58 0.20 1.07 -0.07
C THR A 58 -0.66 1.40 1.15
N LEU A 59 -0.96 0.39 1.98
CA LEU A 59 -1.60 0.60 3.27
C LEU A 59 -0.67 1.37 4.22
N GLY A 60 -1.22 2.34 4.95
CA GLY A 60 -0.48 3.05 5.99
C GLY A 60 0.07 2.12 7.06
N TRP A 61 -0.69 1.10 7.44
CA TRP A 61 -0.26 0.05 8.37
C TRP A 61 1.01 -0.68 7.89
N ILE A 62 1.10 -0.97 6.60
CA ILE A 62 2.29 -1.57 5.98
C ILE A 62 3.45 -0.59 5.98
N ALA A 63 3.22 0.66 5.59
CA ALA A 63 4.25 1.70 5.55
C ALA A 63 4.87 1.95 6.93
N GLU A 64 4.07 1.93 7.98
CA GLU A 64 4.54 2.12 9.36
C GLU A 64 5.41 0.95 9.83
N ARG A 65 5.00 -0.29 9.56
CA ARG A 65 5.69 -1.50 10.05
C ARG A 65 6.85 -1.93 9.17
N TYR A 66 6.72 -1.73 7.88
CA TYR A 66 7.69 -2.18 6.87
C TYR A 66 8.15 -1.01 5.98
N PRO A 67 8.68 0.08 6.56
CA PRO A 67 9.08 1.25 5.79
C PRO A 67 10.16 0.94 4.74
N GLY A 68 10.92 -0.13 4.93
CA GLY A 68 11.90 -0.61 3.96
C GLY A 68 11.30 -0.98 2.62
N VAL A 69 10.12 -1.58 2.60
CA VAL A 69 9.40 -1.92 1.36
C VAL A 69 9.01 -0.66 0.60
N VAL A 70 8.51 0.35 1.31
CA VAL A 70 8.11 1.63 0.71
C VAL A 70 9.30 2.35 0.09
N ARG A 71 10.43 2.40 0.83
CA ARG A 71 11.68 2.97 0.30
C ARG A 71 12.16 2.25 -0.96
N GLU A 72 12.07 0.94 -0.98
CA GLU A 72 12.50 0.12 -2.11
C GLU A 72 11.63 0.36 -3.35
N ILE A 73 10.31 0.44 -3.18
CA ILE A 73 9.37 0.79 -4.26
C ILE A 73 9.75 2.15 -4.88
N ALA A 74 9.96 3.16 -4.04
CA ALA A 74 10.35 4.50 -4.49
C ALA A 74 11.72 4.50 -5.18
N ALA A 75 12.72 3.82 -4.60
CA ALA A 75 14.09 3.76 -5.13
C ALA A 75 14.16 3.09 -6.49
N ARG A 76 13.26 2.13 -6.76
CA ARG A 76 13.15 1.47 -8.07
C ARG A 76 12.33 2.27 -9.09
N GLY A 77 11.90 3.48 -8.76
CA GLY A 77 11.27 4.42 -9.68
C GLY A 77 9.79 4.17 -9.93
N HIS A 78 9.10 3.49 -9.04
CA HIS A 78 7.64 3.32 -9.08
C HIS A 78 6.94 4.46 -8.36
N GLU A 79 5.68 4.69 -8.74
CA GLU A 79 4.81 5.63 -8.04
C GLU A 79 4.24 4.97 -6.77
N LEU A 80 4.23 5.72 -5.68
CA LEU A 80 3.53 5.35 -4.45
C LEU A 80 2.21 6.10 -4.35
N ALA A 81 1.17 5.40 -3.94
CA ALA A 81 -0.14 5.95 -3.68
C ALA A 81 -0.71 5.41 -2.36
N CYS A 82 -1.71 6.08 -1.83
CA CYS A 82 -2.36 5.73 -0.58
C CYS A 82 -3.45 4.68 -0.81
N HIS A 83 -3.48 3.65 0.05
CA HIS A 83 -4.53 2.62 0.05
C HIS A 83 -5.23 2.54 1.41
N SER A 84 -5.57 3.69 2.00
CA SER A 84 -6.01 3.85 3.40
C SER A 84 -4.97 3.36 4.43
N TYR A 85 -5.26 3.54 5.71
CA TYR A 85 -4.43 2.98 6.78
C TYR A 85 -4.90 1.59 7.19
N TRP A 86 -6.24 1.44 7.39
CA TRP A 86 -6.85 0.24 7.94
C TRP A 86 -7.64 -0.60 6.94
N HIS A 87 -7.57 -0.31 5.65
CA HIS A 87 -8.34 -1.01 4.61
C HIS A 87 -9.86 -1.05 4.91
N ARG A 88 -10.41 0.08 5.36
CA ARG A 88 -11.84 0.18 5.65
C ARG A 88 -12.59 0.70 4.42
N LEU A 89 -13.80 0.16 4.20
CA LEU A 89 -14.66 0.61 3.11
C LEU A 89 -15.12 2.06 3.34
N ILE A 90 -14.89 2.92 2.37
CA ILE A 90 -15.14 4.38 2.47
C ILE A 90 -16.59 4.68 2.84
N TYR A 91 -17.55 3.96 2.25
CA TYR A 91 -18.97 4.17 2.52
C TYR A 91 -19.43 3.75 3.93
N LYS A 92 -18.60 3.08 4.69
CA LYS A 92 -18.82 2.74 6.11
C LYS A 92 -18.20 3.76 7.07
N LEU A 93 -17.50 4.75 6.54
CA LEU A 93 -16.81 5.77 7.32
C LEU A 93 -17.57 7.10 7.26
N THR A 94 -17.49 7.86 8.34
CA THR A 94 -17.83 9.28 8.28
C THR A 94 -16.76 10.04 7.49
N ARG A 95 -17.07 11.24 7.04
CA ARG A 95 -16.11 12.10 6.35
C ARG A 95 -14.86 12.35 7.19
N GLU A 96 -15.03 12.54 8.49
CA GLU A 96 -13.92 12.80 9.41
C GLU A 96 -13.05 11.55 9.61
N GLU A 97 -13.65 10.39 9.81
CA GLU A 97 -12.92 9.12 9.89
C GLU A 97 -12.13 8.83 8.62
N PHE A 98 -12.74 9.02 7.45
CA PHE A 98 -12.06 8.87 6.17
C PHE A 98 -10.88 9.84 6.04
N ARG A 99 -11.09 11.12 6.41
CA ARG A 99 -10.03 12.12 6.37
C ARG A 99 -8.86 11.74 7.28
N THR A 100 -9.14 11.35 8.51
CA THR A 100 -8.12 10.96 9.49
C THR A 100 -7.32 9.75 9.00
N ASP A 101 -8.00 8.70 8.58
CA ASP A 101 -7.40 7.48 8.06
C ASP A 101 -6.49 7.76 6.85
N THR A 102 -6.98 8.56 5.91
CA THR A 102 -6.24 8.90 4.68
C THR A 102 -5.00 9.76 4.98
N LEU A 103 -5.12 10.76 5.84
CA LEU A 103 -4.00 11.62 6.20
C LEU A 103 -2.93 10.84 6.97
N GLU A 104 -3.33 9.99 7.90
CA GLU A 104 -2.40 9.14 8.64
C GLU A 104 -1.65 8.18 7.71
N ALA A 105 -2.37 7.51 6.82
CA ALA A 105 -1.77 6.62 5.83
C ALA A 105 -0.76 7.36 4.94
N ARG A 106 -1.16 8.50 4.39
CA ARG A 106 -0.29 9.33 3.56
C ARG A 106 0.98 9.72 4.30
N ASP A 107 0.85 10.19 5.53
CA ASP A 107 2.00 10.64 6.33
C ASP A 107 2.99 9.49 6.57
N ARG A 108 2.51 8.27 6.84
CA ARG A 108 3.39 7.10 7.00
C ARG A 108 4.12 6.73 5.71
N ILE A 109 3.42 6.77 4.59
CA ILE A 109 4.02 6.48 3.28
C ILE A 109 5.05 7.55 2.92
N GLU A 110 4.73 8.83 3.06
CA GLU A 110 5.64 9.94 2.77
C GLU A 110 6.88 9.92 3.65
N GLN A 111 6.74 9.64 4.94
CA GLN A 111 7.87 9.49 5.86
C GLN A 111 8.81 8.35 5.45
N ALA A 112 8.25 7.23 5.04
CA ALA A 112 9.03 6.08 4.59
C ALA A 112 9.69 6.32 3.22
N ALA A 113 8.98 6.95 2.30
CA ALA A 113 9.44 7.19 0.92
C ALA A 113 10.41 8.37 0.80
N GLY A 114 10.28 9.38 1.67
CA GLY A 114 10.99 10.64 1.57
C GLY A 114 10.48 11.54 0.44
N SER A 115 9.25 11.31 -0.06
CA SER A 115 8.63 12.05 -1.14
C SER A 115 7.12 12.15 -0.95
N ALA A 116 6.49 13.13 -1.59
CA ALA A 116 5.05 13.36 -1.52
C ALA A 116 4.26 12.27 -2.26
N VAL A 117 3.05 11.98 -1.75
CA VAL A 117 2.10 11.03 -2.30
C VAL A 117 0.82 11.76 -2.70
N PHE A 118 0.37 11.58 -3.93
CA PHE A 118 -0.76 12.32 -4.51
C PHE A 118 -1.96 11.43 -4.86
N GLY A 119 -1.77 10.12 -5.06
CA GLY A 119 -2.80 9.17 -5.44
C GLY A 119 -3.47 8.48 -4.26
N TYR A 120 -4.76 8.10 -4.47
CA TYR A 120 -5.54 7.28 -3.54
C TYR A 120 -6.30 6.22 -4.32
#